data_f5e86b8bd670a0769a2fa7ada95a73ef
#
_entry.id   f5e86b8bd670a0769a2fa7ada95a73ef
#
_cell.length_a   1.000
_cell.length_b   1.000
_cell.length_c   1.000
_cell.angle_alpha   90.00
_cell.angle_beta   90.00
_cell.angle_gamma   90.00
#
_symmetry.space_group_name_H-M   'P 1'
#
loop_
_entity.id
_entity.type
_entity.pdbx_description
1 polymer ?
#
loop_
_entity_poly.entity_id
_entity_poly.type
_entity_poly.pdbx_seq_one_letter_code
_entity_poly.pdbx_strand_id
1 'polypeptide(L)'
;MSKVNISDSEFAVATMLAIARRSAARGHNVEDRQVGKQDAFEIELDGMLAEIAFAKQFNYYPDLTVGPRSGGEDFRLRDGKTVDIKATRHLNGRLLATKKKQFAPCDLYVLAIIETMRTVNLVGYISCAKLFREENLIDLGHGTGYGVTQDRLNQF
;
A
#
# COMPACT_ATOMS: atom_id res chain seq x y z
N MET A 1 7.14 -10.91 10.19
CA MET A 1 7.75 -10.12 9.10
C MET A 1 8.28 -11.05 8.03
N SER A 2 7.90 -10.82 6.77
CA SER A 2 8.35 -11.62 5.63
C SER A 2 9.16 -10.76 4.66
N LYS A 3 10.43 -11.11 4.46
CA LYS A 3 11.33 -10.43 3.52
C LYS A 3 11.16 -11.03 2.13
N VAL A 4 10.79 -10.22 1.15
CA VAL A 4 10.53 -10.63 -0.23
C VAL A 4 11.52 -9.96 -1.17
N ASN A 5 12.21 -10.76 -1.96
CA ASN A 5 13.12 -10.27 -2.98
C ASN A 5 12.38 -10.07 -4.30
N ILE A 6 12.56 -8.90 -4.90
CA ILE A 6 12.00 -8.51 -6.20
C ILE A 6 13.06 -8.77 -7.27
N SER A 7 12.73 -9.61 -8.24
CA SER A 7 13.60 -9.88 -9.39
C SER A 7 13.70 -8.68 -10.35
N ASP A 8 14.65 -8.71 -11.27
CA ASP A 8 14.78 -7.65 -12.28
C ASP A 8 13.55 -7.56 -13.18
N SER A 9 12.93 -8.69 -13.53
CA SER A 9 11.71 -8.73 -14.31
C SER A 9 10.51 -8.15 -13.55
N GLU A 10 10.34 -8.50 -12.28
CA GLU A 10 9.29 -7.96 -11.41
C GLU A 10 9.46 -6.45 -11.21
N PHE A 11 10.70 -5.99 -11.03
CA PHE A 11 10.99 -4.56 -10.94
C PHE A 11 10.69 -3.81 -12.25
N ALA A 12 11.04 -4.39 -13.40
CA ALA A 12 10.72 -3.80 -14.69
C ALA A 12 9.19 -3.67 -14.88
N VAL A 13 8.42 -4.71 -14.52
CA VAL A 13 6.95 -4.67 -14.55
C VAL A 13 6.42 -3.59 -13.60
N ALA A 14 6.91 -3.52 -12.36
CA ALA A 14 6.51 -2.50 -11.39
C ALA A 14 6.74 -1.08 -11.93
N THR A 15 7.93 -0.84 -12.53
CA THR A 15 8.29 0.46 -13.10
C THR A 15 7.38 0.84 -14.27
N MET A 16 7.13 -0.08 -15.19
CA MET A 16 6.23 0.16 -16.33
C MET A 16 4.81 0.48 -15.88
N LEU A 17 4.28 -0.26 -14.90
CA LEU A 17 2.95 -0.02 -14.35
C LEU A 17 2.87 1.30 -13.61
N ALA A 18 3.87 1.66 -12.81
CA ALA A 18 3.92 2.94 -12.12
C ALA A 18 3.88 4.13 -13.10
N ILE A 19 4.65 4.05 -14.19
CA ILE A 19 4.63 5.05 -15.26
C ILE A 19 3.24 5.12 -15.91
N ALA A 20 2.69 3.98 -16.31
CA ALA A 20 1.42 3.91 -17.02
C ALA A 20 0.24 4.39 -16.16
N ARG A 21 0.17 3.99 -14.89
CA ARG A 21 -0.87 4.42 -13.94
C ARG A 21 -0.79 5.90 -13.66
N ARG A 22 0.41 6.45 -13.48
CA ARG A 22 0.59 7.88 -13.28
C ARG A 22 0.17 8.69 -14.51
N SER A 23 0.50 8.25 -15.71
CA SER A 23 0.07 8.88 -16.94
C SER A 23 -1.46 8.85 -17.10
N ALA A 24 -2.09 7.73 -16.77
CA ALA A 24 -3.54 7.59 -16.79
C ALA A 24 -4.22 8.49 -15.73
N ALA A 25 -3.68 8.58 -14.51
CA ALA A 25 -4.19 9.44 -13.45
C ALA A 25 -4.15 10.92 -13.85
N ARG A 26 -3.08 11.40 -14.49
CA ARG A 26 -2.99 12.76 -15.01
C ARG A 26 -4.05 13.06 -16.07
N GLY A 27 -4.33 12.12 -16.97
CA GLY A 27 -5.36 12.24 -17.99
C GLY A 27 -6.79 12.34 -17.43
N HIS A 28 -7.02 11.88 -16.19
CA HIS A 28 -8.32 11.88 -15.52
C HIS A 28 -8.41 12.87 -14.34
N ASN A 29 -7.44 13.80 -14.18
CA ASN A 29 -7.40 14.79 -13.09
C ASN A 29 -7.55 14.17 -11.67
N VAL A 30 -6.97 12.99 -11.46
CA VAL A 30 -6.97 12.35 -10.13
C VAL A 30 -5.99 13.10 -9.23
N GLU A 31 -6.47 13.57 -8.08
CA GLU A 31 -5.65 14.27 -7.09
C GLU A 31 -4.49 13.39 -6.60
N ASP A 32 -3.28 13.96 -6.54
CA ASP A 32 -2.12 13.33 -5.91
C ASP A 32 -2.37 13.18 -4.40
N ARG A 33 -2.47 11.94 -3.94
CA ARG A 33 -2.65 11.61 -2.51
C ARG A 33 -1.30 11.52 -1.80
N GLN A 34 -0.54 12.59 -1.86
CA GLN A 34 0.82 12.62 -1.33
C GLN A 34 0.85 12.91 0.17
N VAL A 35 1.49 12.01 0.93
CA VAL A 35 1.87 12.21 2.33
C VAL A 35 3.39 12.33 2.38
N GLY A 36 3.93 13.56 2.39
CA GLY A 36 5.37 13.78 2.47
C GLY A 36 6.00 14.39 1.23
N LYS A 37 7.35 14.42 1.20
CA LYS A 37 8.16 15.08 0.15
C LYS A 37 8.58 14.15 -0.99
N GLN A 38 8.11 12.89 -1.03
CA GLN A 38 8.45 11.96 -2.10
C GLN A 38 7.88 12.41 -3.44
N ASP A 39 8.62 12.15 -4.53
CA ASP A 39 8.08 12.30 -5.87
C ASP A 39 6.90 11.34 -6.08
N ALA A 40 5.88 11.83 -6.75
CA ALA A 40 4.67 11.06 -7.00
C ALA A 40 4.91 9.78 -7.81
N PHE A 41 5.95 9.74 -8.68
CA PHE A 41 6.37 8.52 -9.35
C PHE A 41 6.97 7.51 -8.36
N GLU A 42 7.79 7.97 -7.41
CA GLU A 42 8.36 7.09 -6.38
C GLU A 42 7.27 6.46 -5.50
N ILE A 43 6.23 7.24 -5.15
CA ILE A 43 5.08 6.73 -4.37
C ILE A 43 4.35 5.63 -5.14
N GLU A 44 4.09 5.85 -6.43
CA GLU A 44 3.44 4.86 -7.28
C GLU A 44 4.29 3.59 -7.44
N LEU A 45 5.60 3.74 -7.63
CA LEU A 45 6.54 2.63 -7.73
C LEU A 45 6.62 1.84 -6.42
N ASP A 46 6.71 2.51 -5.27
CA ASP A 46 6.75 1.87 -3.96
C ASP A 46 5.45 1.07 -3.71
N GLY A 47 4.31 1.62 -4.10
CA GLY A 47 3.02 0.91 -4.07
C GLY A 47 3.05 -0.36 -4.91
N MET A 48 3.50 -0.26 -6.17
CA MET A 48 3.60 -1.41 -7.07
C MET A 48 4.55 -2.49 -6.56
N LEU A 49 5.70 -2.11 -6.00
CA LEU A 49 6.64 -3.06 -5.42
C LEU A 49 6.03 -3.80 -4.22
N ALA A 50 5.28 -3.10 -3.39
CA ALA A 50 4.58 -3.69 -2.26
C ALA A 50 3.46 -4.66 -2.71
N GLU A 51 2.66 -4.29 -3.71
CA GLU A 51 1.64 -5.16 -4.30
C GLU A 51 2.27 -6.43 -4.91
N ILE A 52 3.36 -6.30 -5.67
CA ILE A 52 4.07 -7.45 -6.26
C ILE A 52 4.68 -8.34 -5.17
N ALA A 53 5.26 -7.76 -4.12
CA ALA A 53 5.78 -8.53 -2.99
C ALA A 53 4.69 -9.34 -2.29
N PHE A 54 3.53 -8.73 -2.05
CA PHE A 54 2.39 -9.42 -1.45
C PHE A 54 1.89 -10.54 -2.35
N ALA A 55 1.70 -10.26 -3.64
CA ALA A 55 1.27 -11.25 -4.62
C ALA A 55 2.22 -12.47 -4.64
N LYS A 56 3.53 -12.22 -4.68
CA LYS A 56 4.57 -13.24 -4.66
C LYS A 56 4.57 -14.07 -3.38
N GLN A 57 4.51 -13.41 -2.21
CA GLN A 57 4.56 -14.06 -0.91
C GLN A 57 3.38 -15.00 -0.68
N PHE A 58 2.18 -14.60 -1.12
CA PHE A 58 0.93 -15.32 -0.83
C PHE A 58 0.35 -16.04 -2.05
N ASN A 59 1.10 -16.10 -3.16
CA ASN A 59 0.69 -16.73 -4.41
C ASN A 59 -0.63 -16.19 -4.96
N TYR A 60 -0.72 -14.86 -5.05
CA TYR A 60 -1.76 -14.12 -5.76
C TYR A 60 -1.23 -13.58 -7.08
N TYR A 61 -2.15 -13.30 -8.00
CA TYR A 61 -1.81 -12.57 -9.22
C TYR A 61 -1.87 -11.05 -8.92
N PRO A 62 -0.84 -10.26 -9.23
CA PRO A 62 -0.87 -8.81 -9.02
C PRO A 62 -1.86 -8.15 -9.99
N ASP A 63 -2.49 -7.06 -9.55
CA ASP A 63 -3.34 -6.26 -10.44
C ASP A 63 -2.46 -5.46 -11.42
N LEU A 64 -2.51 -5.85 -12.70
CA LEU A 64 -1.77 -5.20 -13.79
C LEU A 64 -2.62 -4.15 -14.52
N THR A 65 -3.80 -3.81 -14.02
CA THR A 65 -4.71 -2.85 -14.66
C THR A 65 -4.10 -1.45 -14.67
N VAL A 66 -4.15 -0.81 -15.84
CA VAL A 66 -3.80 0.60 -16.04
C VAL A 66 -5.09 1.38 -16.22
N GLY A 67 -5.24 2.46 -15.47
CA GLY A 67 -6.42 3.32 -15.54
C GLY A 67 -7.04 3.57 -14.17
N PRO A 68 -8.15 4.34 -14.12
CA PRO A 68 -8.82 4.61 -12.85
C PRO A 68 -9.32 3.31 -12.24
N ARG A 69 -8.87 3.02 -11.01
CA ARG A 69 -9.39 1.90 -10.23
C ARG A 69 -10.73 2.30 -9.63
N SER A 70 -11.75 1.51 -9.88
CA SER A 70 -13.09 1.71 -9.29
C SER A 70 -13.18 1.22 -7.84
N GLY A 71 -12.29 0.31 -7.43
CA GLY A 71 -12.22 -0.24 -6.09
C GLY A 71 -11.15 0.41 -5.23
N GLY A 72 -11.26 0.27 -3.92
CA GLY A 72 -10.26 0.72 -2.96
C GLY A 72 -9.28 -0.36 -2.53
N GLU A 73 -9.50 -1.61 -2.97
CA GLU A 73 -8.66 -2.76 -2.64
C GLU A 73 -7.56 -2.99 -3.67
N ASP A 74 -6.41 -3.47 -3.16
CA ASP A 74 -5.30 -3.96 -3.99
C ASP A 74 -5.44 -5.46 -4.28
N PHE A 75 -6.01 -6.20 -3.34
CA PHE A 75 -6.29 -7.64 -3.48
C PHE A 75 -7.63 -8.04 -2.88
N ARG A 76 -8.17 -9.13 -3.44
CA ARG A 76 -9.27 -9.90 -2.86
C ARG A 76 -8.77 -11.30 -2.53
N LEU A 77 -8.85 -11.67 -1.26
CA LEU A 77 -8.40 -12.97 -0.77
C LEU A 77 -9.38 -14.08 -1.18
N ARG A 78 -8.96 -15.34 -1.06
CA ARG A 78 -9.78 -16.51 -1.42
C ARG A 78 -11.06 -16.63 -0.58
N ASP A 79 -11.05 -16.11 0.65
CA ASP A 79 -12.23 -16.04 1.54
C ASP A 79 -13.12 -14.81 1.27
N GLY A 80 -12.80 -14.03 0.23
CA GLY A 80 -13.55 -12.85 -0.19
C GLY A 80 -13.13 -11.55 0.48
N LYS A 81 -12.26 -11.58 1.51
CA LYS A 81 -11.78 -10.37 2.17
C LYS A 81 -10.95 -9.49 1.24
N THR A 82 -11.11 -8.20 1.39
CA THR A 82 -10.37 -7.18 0.65
C THR A 82 -9.15 -6.71 1.43
N VAL A 83 -8.06 -6.44 0.72
CA VAL A 83 -6.77 -5.99 1.29
C VAL A 83 -6.33 -4.71 0.61
N ASP A 84 -5.87 -3.76 1.42
CA ASP A 84 -5.20 -2.52 0.98
C ASP A 84 -3.75 -2.55 1.53
N ILE A 85 -2.76 -2.35 0.68
CA ILE A 85 -1.35 -2.40 1.04
C ILE A 85 -0.80 -0.98 1.16
N LYS A 86 -0.17 -0.70 2.29
CA LYS A 86 0.46 0.59 2.59
C LYS A 86 1.96 0.45 2.56
N ALA A 87 2.62 1.13 1.62
CA ALA A 87 4.06 1.13 1.46
C ALA A 87 4.72 2.32 2.16
N THR A 88 5.90 2.11 2.70
CA THR A 88 6.77 3.16 3.23
C THR A 88 8.24 2.79 3.07
N ARG A 89 9.12 3.79 2.92
CA ARG A 89 10.59 3.61 2.96
C ARG A 89 11.18 3.76 4.36
N HIS A 90 10.38 4.18 5.32
CA HIS A 90 10.84 4.35 6.70
C HIS A 90 10.85 2.99 7.42
N LEU A 91 12.04 2.55 7.88
CA LEU A 91 12.20 1.25 8.56
C LEU A 91 11.31 1.10 9.80
N ASN A 92 11.11 2.19 10.54
CA ASN A 92 10.20 2.26 11.69
C ASN A 92 8.87 2.92 11.33
N GLY A 93 8.50 2.91 10.04
CA GLY A 93 7.27 3.51 9.53
C GLY A 93 6.03 2.88 10.15
N ARG A 94 4.97 3.67 10.25
CA ARG A 94 3.66 3.24 10.72
C ARG A 94 2.78 2.87 9.54
N LEU A 95 1.82 1.99 9.77
CA LEU A 95 0.70 1.83 8.85
C LEU A 95 -0.20 3.06 8.97
N LEU A 96 -0.33 3.80 7.87
CA LEU A 96 -1.11 5.05 7.82
C LEU A 96 -2.33 4.89 6.92
N ALA A 97 -3.46 5.45 7.35
CA ALA A 97 -4.67 5.53 6.54
C ALA A 97 -5.32 6.91 6.67
N THR A 98 -5.76 7.47 5.55
CA THR A 98 -6.51 8.73 5.56
C THR A 98 -7.91 8.54 6.14
N LYS A 99 -8.50 9.59 6.70
CA LYS A 99 -9.87 9.56 7.24
C LYS A 99 -10.92 9.14 6.19
N LYS A 100 -10.69 9.45 4.92
CA LYS A 100 -11.58 9.06 3.81
C LYS A 100 -11.71 7.54 3.66
N LYS A 101 -10.66 6.77 3.98
CA LYS A 101 -10.68 5.29 3.92
C LYS A 101 -11.67 4.64 4.88
N GLN A 102 -12.07 5.34 5.95
CA GLN A 102 -13.07 4.88 6.90
C GLN A 102 -14.46 4.70 6.26
N PHE A 103 -14.79 5.46 5.21
CA PHE A 103 -16.10 5.43 4.56
C PHE A 103 -16.22 4.36 3.47
N ALA A 104 -15.10 3.85 2.97
CA ALA A 104 -15.03 2.73 2.02
C ALA A 104 -13.81 1.86 2.39
N PRO A 105 -13.86 1.16 3.55
CA PRO A 105 -12.72 0.43 4.06
C PRO A 105 -12.53 -0.90 3.33
N CYS A 106 -11.25 -1.37 3.29
CA CYS A 106 -10.94 -2.77 3.06
C CYS A 106 -11.03 -3.55 4.38
N ASP A 107 -11.20 -4.86 4.30
CA ASP A 107 -11.26 -5.71 5.50
C ASP A 107 -9.92 -5.73 6.24
N LEU A 108 -8.82 -5.75 5.49
CA LEU A 108 -7.45 -5.81 6.00
C LEU A 108 -6.58 -4.71 5.40
N TYR A 109 -5.64 -4.24 6.20
CA TYR A 109 -4.57 -3.31 5.81
C TYR A 109 -3.23 -3.94 6.12
N VAL A 110 -2.33 -3.95 5.14
CA VAL A 110 -0.98 -4.53 5.24
C VAL A 110 0.06 -3.41 5.22
N LEU A 111 1.06 -3.50 6.10
CA LEU A 111 2.23 -2.62 6.04
C LEU A 111 3.38 -3.31 5.31
N ALA A 112 3.88 -2.65 4.28
CA ALA A 112 5.08 -3.03 3.54
C ALA A 112 6.16 -1.94 3.69
N ILE A 113 7.39 -2.36 3.99
CA ILE A 113 8.56 -1.48 4.02
C ILE A 113 9.41 -1.75 2.79
N ILE A 114 9.64 -0.73 1.99
CA ILE A 114 10.55 -0.76 0.84
C ILE A 114 11.97 -0.55 1.37
N GLU A 115 12.66 -1.63 1.70
CA GLU A 115 14.02 -1.57 2.22
C GLU A 115 15.00 -1.16 1.12
N THR A 116 14.85 -1.74 -0.06
CA THR A 116 15.53 -1.34 -1.32
C THR A 116 14.57 -1.54 -2.49
N MET A 117 14.94 -1.06 -3.68
CA MET A 117 14.16 -1.32 -4.90
C MET A 117 14.05 -2.82 -5.25
N ARG A 118 14.78 -3.68 -4.56
CA ARG A 118 14.81 -5.14 -4.76
C ARG A 118 14.41 -5.92 -3.52
N THR A 119 14.04 -5.23 -2.44
CA THR A 119 13.71 -5.89 -1.17
C THR A 119 12.55 -5.19 -0.49
N VAL A 120 11.48 -5.93 -0.27
CA VAL A 120 10.28 -5.47 0.43
C VAL A 120 10.07 -6.34 1.67
N ASN A 121 9.86 -5.70 2.81
CA ASN A 121 9.51 -6.38 4.04
C ASN A 121 7.98 -6.23 4.29
N LEU A 122 7.25 -7.34 4.21
CA LEU A 122 5.86 -7.39 4.64
C LEU A 122 5.86 -7.54 6.18
N VAL A 123 5.52 -6.45 6.86
CA VAL A 123 5.66 -6.34 8.32
C VAL A 123 4.55 -7.08 9.05
N GLY A 124 3.32 -6.87 8.61
CA GLY A 124 2.15 -7.45 9.24
C GLY A 124 0.87 -6.78 8.74
N TYR A 125 -0.25 -7.12 9.36
CA TYR A 125 -1.57 -6.63 8.95
C TYR A 125 -2.44 -6.24 10.14
N ILE A 126 -3.49 -5.47 9.86
CA ILE A 126 -4.52 -5.08 10.83
C ILE A 126 -5.90 -5.08 10.17
N SER A 127 -6.93 -5.45 10.91
CA SER A 127 -8.31 -5.36 10.41
C SER A 127 -8.83 -3.92 10.42
N CYS A 128 -9.79 -3.60 9.55
CA CYS A 128 -10.42 -2.28 9.51
C CYS A 128 -11.02 -1.90 10.85
N ALA A 129 -11.66 -2.84 11.54
CA ALA A 129 -12.27 -2.60 12.85
C ALA A 129 -11.27 -2.21 13.96
N LYS A 130 -10.01 -2.66 13.85
CA LYS A 130 -8.94 -2.26 14.77
C LYS A 130 -8.22 -1.00 14.32
N LEU A 131 -8.06 -0.78 13.01
CA LEU A 131 -7.37 0.39 12.46
C LEU A 131 -8.14 1.68 12.74
N PHE A 132 -9.45 1.71 12.46
CA PHE A 132 -10.29 2.91 12.53
C PHE A 132 -10.88 3.16 13.92
N ARG A 133 -10.05 2.99 14.96
CA ARG A 133 -10.39 3.34 16.33
C ARG A 133 -9.87 4.72 16.68
N GLU A 134 -10.57 5.43 17.59
CA GLU A 134 -10.17 6.77 18.05
C GLU A 134 -8.75 6.82 18.60
N GLU A 135 -8.32 5.77 19.30
CA GLU A 135 -6.95 5.63 19.84
C GLU A 135 -5.84 5.67 18.78
N ASN A 136 -6.19 5.43 17.51
CA ASN A 136 -5.26 5.45 16.37
C ASN A 136 -5.30 6.77 15.59
N LEU A 137 -6.12 7.74 16.01
CA LEU A 137 -6.14 9.06 15.39
C LEU A 137 -4.82 9.78 15.60
N ILE A 138 -4.25 10.27 14.52
CA ILE A 138 -2.99 11.02 14.52
C ILE A 138 -3.07 12.18 13.53
N ASP A 139 -2.23 13.19 13.73
CA ASP A 139 -1.97 14.21 12.74
C ASP A 139 -1.00 13.67 11.67
N LEU A 140 -1.42 13.73 10.40
CA LEU A 140 -0.59 13.32 9.25
C LEU A 140 0.24 14.48 8.69
N GLY A 141 0.18 15.68 9.32
CA GLY A 141 0.85 16.89 8.86
C GLY A 141 0.04 17.74 7.88
N HIS A 142 -0.99 17.18 7.28
CA HIS A 142 -1.94 17.85 6.38
C HIS A 142 -3.39 17.44 6.67
N GLY A 143 -3.67 17.07 7.90
CA GLY A 143 -4.98 16.63 8.38
C GLY A 143 -4.89 15.39 9.25
N THR A 144 -6.02 15.05 9.84
CA THR A 144 -6.17 13.89 10.72
C THR A 144 -6.33 12.62 9.90
N GLY A 145 -5.68 11.55 10.33
CA GLY A 145 -5.84 10.20 9.82
C GLY A 145 -5.64 9.17 10.92
N TYR A 146 -5.40 7.94 10.53
CA TYR A 146 -5.13 6.82 11.44
C TYR A 146 -3.72 6.31 11.25
N GLY A 147 -3.05 5.97 12.35
CA GLY A 147 -1.69 5.43 12.33
C GLY A 147 -1.49 4.36 13.38
N VAL A 148 -0.91 3.23 12.97
CA VAL A 148 -0.62 2.10 13.84
C VAL A 148 0.84 1.72 13.73
N THR A 149 1.51 1.55 14.87
CA THR A 149 2.90 1.12 14.97
C THR A 149 3.05 -0.37 14.64
N GLN A 150 4.24 -0.77 14.24
CA GLN A 150 4.52 -2.13 13.77
C GLN A 150 4.25 -3.22 14.82
N ASP A 151 4.53 -2.93 16.09
CA ASP A 151 4.31 -3.82 17.24
C ASP A 151 2.82 -4.15 17.49
N ARG A 152 1.91 -3.33 16.97
CA ARG A 152 0.46 -3.54 17.06
C ARG A 152 -0.14 -4.27 15.86
N LEU A 153 0.66 -4.62 14.87
CA LEU A 153 0.22 -5.40 13.71
C LEU A 153 0.25 -6.89 14.00
N ASN A 154 -0.74 -7.62 13.48
CA ASN A 154 -0.70 -9.08 13.49
C ASN A 154 0.39 -9.57 12.52
N GLN A 155 1.08 -10.63 12.89
CA GLN A 155 2.03 -11.31 11.99
C GLN A 155 1.29 -12.22 10.99
N PHE A 156 1.93 -12.50 9.85
CA PHE A 156 1.43 -13.42 8.85
C PHE A 156 1.63 -14.88 9.25
#